data_c8afc965a83a6b25bf9c19169d5a6a27
#
_entry.id   c8afc965a83a6b25bf9c19169d5a6a27
#
_cell.length_a   1.000
_cell.length_b   1.000
_cell.length_c   1.000
_cell.angle_alpha   90.00
_cell.angle_beta   90.00
_cell.angle_gamma   90.00
#
_symmetry.space_group_name_H-M   'P 1'
#
loop_
_entity.id
_entity.type
_entity.pdbx_description
1 polymer ?
#
loop_
_entity_poly.entity_id
_entity_poly.type
_entity_poly.pdbx_seq_one_letter_code
_entity_poly.pdbx_strand_id
1 'polypeptide(L)'
;MVAMEKCEPKYEPRCRIFFAEGQKFRTNLLVLFFDLPLKRETATKTALLAEVLRQGEDPTGAARQAELLFGAHWDISVVKKGGRQLLLFSLETLKNVETEEMLAFLRERLFAPMQNGFTEKTVERQKKILRQKLENQRDDKKAFARRRALEETAKGTALAISGDGYAEDLEEIGAEGLLAFYRELLETARVQVFFCGEKDEALLSLRQNF
;
A
#
# COMPACT_ATOMS: atom_id res chain seq x y z
N MET A 1 9.00 25.38 -7.13
CA MET A 1 9.06 25.05 -5.70
C MET A 1 7.63 24.73 -5.31
N VAL A 2 7.34 23.48 -4.96
CA VAL A 2 5.99 23.04 -4.57
C VAL A 2 5.80 23.45 -3.12
N ALA A 3 4.87 24.36 -2.84
CA ALA A 3 4.54 24.75 -1.48
C ALA A 3 3.72 23.60 -0.82
N MET A 4 4.26 23.02 0.23
CA MET A 4 3.53 22.08 1.09
C MET A 4 2.89 22.87 2.24
N GLU A 5 1.58 22.96 2.25
CA GLU A 5 0.83 23.51 3.38
C GLU A 5 0.80 22.49 4.51
N LYS A 6 1.50 22.78 5.62
CA LYS A 6 1.45 21.98 6.85
C LYS A 6 0.17 22.35 7.61
N CYS A 7 -0.74 21.41 7.72
CA CYS A 7 -1.80 21.48 8.71
C CYS A 7 -1.27 20.95 10.04
N GLU A 8 -1.09 21.80 11.06
CA GLU A 8 -0.73 21.39 12.42
C GLU A 8 -1.99 21.11 13.24
N PRO A 9 -2.27 19.86 13.61
CA PRO A 9 -3.36 19.56 14.52
C PRO A 9 -2.85 19.46 15.97
N LYS A 10 -3.60 20.02 16.93
CA LYS A 10 -3.39 19.89 18.39
C LYS A 10 -3.53 18.46 18.92
N TYR A 11 -4.10 17.54 18.15
CA TYR A 11 -4.12 16.09 18.33
C TYR A 11 -3.59 15.47 17.04
N GLU A 12 -2.68 14.48 17.12
CA GLU A 12 -2.24 13.77 15.93
C GLU A 12 -3.40 12.92 15.40
N PRO A 13 -4.14 13.34 14.36
CA PRO A 13 -5.19 12.53 13.79
C PRO A 13 -4.53 11.31 13.17
N ARG A 14 -5.21 10.16 13.28
CA ARG A 14 -4.76 8.91 12.65
C ARG A 14 -4.59 9.05 11.14
N CYS A 15 -5.42 9.89 10.50
CA CYS A 15 -5.34 10.21 9.08
C CYS A 15 -4.91 11.67 8.87
N ARG A 16 -3.79 11.87 8.16
CA ARG A 16 -3.29 13.18 7.74
C ARG A 16 -3.35 13.30 6.22
N ILE A 17 -3.85 14.42 5.72
CA ILE A 17 -3.95 14.69 4.29
C ILE A 17 -3.03 15.86 3.94
N PHE A 18 -2.17 15.63 2.95
CA PHE A 18 -1.24 16.60 2.41
C PHE A 18 -1.61 16.92 0.97
N PHE A 19 -1.70 18.21 0.65
CA PHE A 19 -1.97 18.67 -0.69
C PHE A 19 -0.71 19.28 -1.30
N ALA A 20 -0.46 18.95 -2.56
CA ALA A 20 0.56 19.59 -3.37
C ALA A 20 -0.11 20.13 -4.64
N GLU A 21 -0.13 21.45 -4.80
CA GLU A 21 -0.64 22.07 -6.00
C GLU A 21 0.42 21.95 -7.12
N GLY A 22 0.04 21.29 -8.21
CA GLY A 22 0.89 21.06 -9.37
C GLY A 22 0.27 21.55 -10.66
N GLN A 23 0.31 22.87 -10.93
CA GLN A 23 -0.23 23.42 -12.18
C GLN A 23 0.47 22.87 -13.45
N LYS A 24 1.70 22.39 -13.32
CA LYS A 24 2.51 21.88 -14.44
C LYS A 24 2.17 20.44 -14.84
N PHE A 25 1.55 19.66 -13.96
CA PHE A 25 1.23 18.27 -14.24
C PHE A 25 -0.09 18.16 -15.00
N ARG A 26 -0.20 17.19 -15.88
CA ARG A 26 -1.45 16.86 -16.60
C ARG A 26 -2.24 15.77 -15.93
N THR A 27 -1.72 15.26 -14.82
CA THR A 27 -2.30 14.16 -14.04
C THR A 27 -2.54 14.59 -12.59
N ASN A 28 -3.50 13.95 -11.95
CA ASN A 28 -3.69 13.94 -10.51
C ASN A 28 -3.04 12.69 -9.94
N LEU A 29 -2.38 12.80 -8.79
CA LEU A 29 -1.79 11.67 -8.08
C LEU A 29 -2.34 11.62 -6.66
N LEU A 30 -2.98 10.51 -6.31
CA LEU A 30 -3.43 10.18 -4.97
C LEU A 30 -2.58 9.02 -4.43
N VAL A 31 -1.94 9.22 -3.28
CA VAL A 31 -1.18 8.16 -2.60
C VAL A 31 -1.62 8.06 -1.15
N LEU A 32 -1.95 6.85 -0.72
CA LEU A 32 -2.19 6.52 0.68
C LEU A 32 -1.01 5.71 1.21
N PHE A 33 -0.52 6.11 2.38
CA PHE A 33 0.53 5.41 3.10
C PHE A 33 -0.03 4.89 4.42
N PHE A 34 -0.10 3.58 4.58
CA PHE A 34 -0.37 2.92 5.86
C PHE A 34 0.96 2.66 6.54
N ASP A 35 1.25 3.40 7.60
CA ASP A 35 2.54 3.38 8.29
C ASP A 35 2.51 2.39 9.45
N LEU A 36 3.28 1.30 9.31
CA LEU A 36 3.36 0.19 10.25
C LEU A 36 4.75 0.09 10.87
N PRO A 37 4.87 -0.30 12.14
CA PRO A 37 6.16 -0.72 12.68
C PRO A 37 6.62 -1.99 11.95
N LEU A 38 7.88 -2.01 11.49
CA LEU A 38 8.45 -3.19 10.86
C LEU A 38 8.76 -4.24 11.93
N LYS A 39 7.97 -5.31 11.96
CA LYS A 39 8.09 -6.44 12.88
C LYS A 39 8.27 -7.73 12.09
N ARG A 40 9.07 -8.67 12.62
CA ARG A 40 9.34 -9.97 11.98
C ARG A 40 8.04 -10.77 11.73
N GLU A 41 7.12 -10.71 12.69
CA GLU A 41 5.87 -11.47 12.70
C GLU A 41 4.84 -10.96 11.68
N THR A 42 4.93 -9.67 11.29
CA THR A 42 3.96 -9.04 10.38
C THR A 42 4.53 -8.70 9.01
N ALA A 43 5.86 -8.69 8.86
CA ALA A 43 6.52 -8.27 7.62
C ALA A 43 6.02 -9.04 6.39
N THR A 44 5.95 -10.37 6.50
CA THR A 44 5.49 -11.25 5.41
C THR A 44 3.99 -11.11 5.15
N LYS A 45 3.18 -10.94 6.22
CA LYS A 45 1.74 -10.69 6.09
C LYS A 45 1.47 -9.41 5.32
N THR A 46 2.19 -8.32 5.64
CA THR A 46 2.04 -7.03 4.93
C THR A 46 2.45 -7.14 3.46
N ALA A 47 3.55 -7.83 3.16
CA ALA A 47 4.01 -8.06 1.80
C ALA A 47 3.00 -8.89 0.97
N LEU A 48 2.48 -9.99 1.56
CA LEU A 48 1.47 -10.82 0.92
C LEU A 48 0.14 -10.06 0.75
N LEU A 49 -0.27 -9.27 1.74
CA LEU A 49 -1.47 -8.45 1.67
C LEU A 49 -1.41 -7.47 0.49
N ALA A 50 -0.26 -6.83 0.25
CA ALA A 50 -0.09 -5.94 -0.90
C ALA A 50 -0.29 -6.67 -2.24
N GLU A 51 0.25 -7.88 -2.39
CA GLU A 51 0.07 -8.69 -3.59
C GLU A 51 -1.40 -9.11 -3.78
N VAL A 52 -2.08 -9.53 -2.69
CA VAL A 52 -3.50 -9.94 -2.72
C VAL A 52 -4.40 -8.75 -3.07
N LEU A 53 -4.21 -7.59 -2.44
CA LEU A 53 -5.00 -6.39 -2.71
C LEU A 53 -4.75 -5.86 -4.12
N ARG A 54 -3.49 -5.85 -4.60
CA ARG A 54 -3.14 -5.41 -5.94
C ARG A 54 -3.79 -6.26 -7.02
N GLN A 55 -3.83 -7.57 -6.83
CA GLN A 55 -4.45 -8.48 -7.78
C GLN A 55 -5.98 -8.47 -7.66
N GLY A 56 -6.51 -8.42 -6.42
CA GLY A 56 -7.93 -8.53 -6.12
C GLY A 56 -8.51 -9.90 -6.48
N GLU A 57 -9.79 -10.08 -6.21
CA GLU A 57 -10.54 -11.28 -6.61
C GLU A 57 -10.97 -11.20 -8.09
N ASP A 58 -11.18 -9.98 -8.61
CA ASP A 58 -11.52 -9.71 -10.01
C ASP A 58 -10.51 -8.75 -10.67
N PRO A 59 -9.38 -9.27 -11.19
CA PRO A 59 -8.38 -8.43 -11.87
C PRO A 59 -8.91 -7.79 -13.15
N THR A 60 -9.83 -8.48 -13.85
CA THR A 60 -10.42 -7.98 -15.09
C THR A 60 -11.36 -6.81 -14.82
N GLY A 61 -12.17 -6.90 -13.77
CA GLY A 61 -13.02 -5.81 -13.31
C GLY A 61 -12.19 -4.60 -12.86
N ALA A 62 -11.09 -4.83 -12.15
CA ALA A 62 -10.16 -3.77 -11.75
C ALA A 62 -9.56 -3.02 -12.97
N ALA A 63 -9.11 -3.77 -13.98
CA ALA A 63 -8.59 -3.21 -15.21
C ALA A 63 -9.65 -2.40 -15.96
N ARG A 64 -10.88 -2.94 -16.07
CA ARG A 64 -12.02 -2.23 -16.70
C ARG A 64 -12.36 -0.93 -15.96
N GLN A 65 -12.36 -0.94 -14.63
CA GLN A 65 -12.61 0.28 -13.85
C GLN A 65 -11.52 1.32 -14.08
N ALA A 66 -10.25 0.91 -14.16
CA ALA A 66 -9.15 1.82 -14.47
C ALA A 66 -9.27 2.40 -15.90
N GLU A 67 -9.74 1.61 -16.87
CA GLU A 67 -10.04 2.08 -18.23
C GLU A 67 -11.15 3.14 -18.25
N LEU A 68 -12.20 2.97 -17.44
CA LEU A 68 -13.28 3.97 -17.29
C LEU A 68 -12.78 5.28 -16.70
N LEU A 69 -11.68 5.26 -15.94
CA LEU A 69 -10.96 6.44 -15.47
C LEU A 69 -9.88 6.91 -16.48
N PHE A 70 -10.16 6.77 -17.77
CA PHE A 70 -9.28 7.16 -18.87
C PHE A 70 -7.88 6.51 -18.82
N GLY A 71 -7.83 5.24 -18.45
CA GLY A 71 -6.59 4.48 -18.34
C GLY A 71 -5.78 4.86 -17.10
N ALA A 72 -6.44 5.07 -15.98
CA ALA A 72 -5.79 5.37 -14.70
C ALA A 72 -4.74 4.31 -14.36
N HIS A 73 -3.59 4.79 -13.90
CA HIS A 73 -2.54 3.90 -13.38
C HIS A 73 -2.66 3.77 -11.86
N TRP A 74 -2.70 2.54 -11.36
CA TRP A 74 -2.76 2.29 -9.93
C TRP A 74 -1.87 1.14 -9.52
N ASP A 75 -1.38 1.17 -8.27
CA ASP A 75 -0.56 0.10 -7.71
C ASP A 75 -0.77 0.00 -6.20
N ILE A 76 -0.54 -1.20 -5.66
CA ILE A 76 -0.43 -1.45 -4.22
C ILE A 76 0.90 -2.14 -3.99
N SER A 77 1.73 -1.54 -3.15
CA SER A 77 3.10 -2.00 -2.92
C SER A 77 3.54 -1.80 -1.47
N VAL A 78 4.64 -2.41 -1.11
CA VAL A 78 5.26 -2.27 0.20
C VAL A 78 6.63 -1.64 0.07
N VAL A 79 6.91 -0.67 0.95
CA VAL A 79 8.22 -0.01 1.01
C VAL A 79 8.74 -0.02 2.43
N LYS A 80 9.99 -0.45 2.60
CA LYS A 80 10.71 -0.33 3.87
C LYS A 80 11.37 1.04 3.98
N LYS A 81 11.12 1.73 5.10
CA LYS A 81 11.77 3.00 5.48
C LYS A 81 12.30 2.91 6.90
N GLY A 82 13.61 2.65 7.04
CA GLY A 82 14.20 2.40 8.35
C GLY A 82 13.56 1.23 9.06
N GLY A 83 13.09 1.43 10.29
CA GLY A 83 12.33 0.45 11.08
C GLY A 83 10.82 0.48 10.83
N ARG A 84 10.37 1.05 9.70
CA ARG A 84 8.95 1.12 9.31
C ARG A 84 8.71 0.36 8.02
N GLN A 85 7.52 -0.20 7.90
CA GLN A 85 6.99 -0.80 6.68
C GLN A 85 5.77 -0.01 6.26
N LEU A 86 5.79 0.50 5.05
CA LEU A 86 4.71 1.30 4.48
C LEU A 86 3.97 0.46 3.45
N LEU A 87 2.67 0.22 3.65
CA LEU A 87 1.80 -0.27 2.61
C LEU A 87 1.28 0.95 1.84
N LEU A 88 1.53 0.99 0.55
CA LEU A 88 1.18 2.11 -0.33
C LEU A 88 0.05 1.69 -1.26
N PHE A 89 -0.94 2.56 -1.38
CA PHE A 89 -1.86 2.58 -2.50
C PHE A 89 -1.58 3.85 -3.32
N SER A 90 -1.40 3.73 -4.61
CA SER A 90 -1.23 4.87 -5.52
C SER A 90 -2.23 4.80 -6.66
N LEU A 91 -2.78 5.96 -7.03
CA LEU A 91 -3.70 6.13 -8.14
C LEU A 91 -3.32 7.42 -8.89
N GLU A 92 -2.95 7.28 -10.15
CA GLU A 92 -2.67 8.39 -11.06
C GLU A 92 -3.75 8.43 -12.14
N THR A 93 -4.38 9.59 -12.31
CA THR A 93 -5.45 9.82 -13.29
C THR A 93 -5.17 11.08 -14.10
N LEU A 94 -5.85 11.26 -15.22
CA LEU A 94 -5.87 12.54 -15.91
C LEU A 94 -6.56 13.60 -15.05
N LYS A 95 -6.23 14.88 -15.26
CA LYS A 95 -6.81 16.03 -14.51
C LYS A 95 -8.32 16.19 -14.64
N ASN A 96 -8.89 15.71 -15.75
CA ASN A 96 -10.33 15.77 -15.99
C ASN A 96 -11.15 14.68 -15.31
N VAL A 97 -10.50 13.77 -14.59
CA VAL A 97 -11.20 12.77 -13.75
C VAL A 97 -11.62 13.46 -12.45
N GLU A 98 -12.89 13.34 -12.13
CA GLU A 98 -13.47 13.92 -10.92
C GLU A 98 -12.92 13.22 -9.67
N THR A 99 -12.70 14.00 -8.62
CA THR A 99 -12.17 13.46 -7.34
C THR A 99 -13.05 12.36 -6.77
N GLU A 100 -14.37 12.49 -6.89
CA GLU A 100 -15.31 11.46 -6.40
C GLU A 100 -15.15 10.12 -7.14
N GLU A 101 -14.83 10.13 -8.44
CA GLU A 101 -14.55 8.91 -9.21
C GLU A 101 -13.25 8.24 -8.72
N MET A 102 -12.21 9.04 -8.44
CA MET A 102 -10.97 8.54 -7.84
C MET A 102 -11.23 7.91 -6.47
N LEU A 103 -12.05 8.57 -5.63
CA LEU A 103 -12.42 8.08 -4.31
C LEU A 103 -13.29 6.82 -4.38
N ALA A 104 -14.19 6.73 -5.36
CA ALA A 104 -14.99 5.52 -5.59
C ALA A 104 -14.09 4.33 -5.95
N PHE A 105 -13.14 4.53 -6.86
CA PHE A 105 -12.16 3.50 -7.23
C PHE A 105 -11.32 3.06 -6.01
N LEU A 106 -10.83 4.01 -5.22
CA LEU A 106 -10.08 3.73 -4.00
C LEU A 106 -10.92 2.91 -3.00
N ARG A 107 -12.17 3.31 -2.77
CA ARG A 107 -13.08 2.59 -1.85
C ARG A 107 -13.29 1.16 -2.31
N GLU A 108 -13.53 0.95 -3.58
CA GLU A 108 -13.68 -0.40 -4.16
C GLU A 108 -12.41 -1.24 -3.95
N ARG A 109 -11.23 -0.67 -4.21
CA ARG A 109 -9.97 -1.42 -4.09
C ARG A 109 -9.54 -1.72 -2.65
N LEU A 110 -9.79 -0.80 -1.71
CA LEU A 110 -9.34 -0.95 -0.33
C LEU A 110 -10.42 -1.46 0.62
N PHE A 111 -11.68 -1.11 0.45
CA PHE A 111 -12.70 -1.45 1.45
C PHE A 111 -13.62 -2.61 1.04
N ALA A 112 -13.84 -2.86 -0.24
CA ALA A 112 -14.63 -4.02 -0.66
C ALA A 112 -14.05 -5.37 -0.18
N PRO A 113 -12.73 -5.59 -0.15
CA PRO A 113 -12.16 -6.83 0.39
C PRO A 113 -12.49 -7.10 1.86
N MET A 114 -12.76 -6.05 2.66
CA MET A 114 -13.18 -6.20 4.06
C MET A 114 -14.56 -6.88 4.20
N GLN A 115 -15.43 -6.64 3.23
CA GLN A 115 -16.79 -7.19 3.20
C GLN A 115 -16.82 -8.55 2.51
N ASN A 116 -16.13 -8.67 1.38
CA ASN A 116 -16.15 -9.85 0.52
C ASN A 116 -15.17 -10.95 0.96
N GLY A 117 -14.15 -10.60 1.76
CA GLY A 117 -13.08 -11.50 2.17
C GLY A 117 -12.05 -11.73 1.08
N PHE A 118 -11.10 -12.64 1.38
CA PHE A 118 -10.13 -13.17 0.43
C PHE A 118 -10.43 -14.66 0.20
N THR A 119 -10.36 -15.13 -1.06
CA THR A 119 -10.47 -16.56 -1.33
C THR A 119 -9.11 -17.24 -1.11
N GLU A 120 -9.12 -18.48 -0.59
CA GLU A 120 -7.89 -19.28 -0.46
C GLU A 120 -7.17 -19.42 -1.81
N LYS A 121 -7.91 -19.55 -2.90
CA LYS A 121 -7.36 -19.64 -4.26
C LYS A 121 -6.52 -18.41 -4.61
N THR A 122 -7.01 -17.21 -4.32
CA THR A 122 -6.28 -15.97 -4.58
C THR A 122 -5.06 -15.86 -3.69
N VAL A 123 -5.19 -16.14 -2.40
CA VAL A 123 -4.09 -16.09 -1.45
C VAL A 123 -2.98 -17.09 -1.84
N GLU A 124 -3.32 -18.34 -2.13
CA GLU A 124 -2.35 -19.36 -2.54
C GLU A 124 -1.63 -19.00 -3.86
N ARG A 125 -2.35 -18.39 -4.80
CA ARG A 125 -1.71 -17.89 -6.03
C ARG A 125 -0.70 -16.77 -5.72
N GLN A 126 -1.06 -15.82 -4.86
CA GLN A 126 -0.17 -14.72 -4.51
C GLN A 126 1.01 -15.17 -3.64
N LYS A 127 0.85 -16.17 -2.78
CA LYS A 127 1.97 -16.81 -2.07
C LYS A 127 3.03 -17.35 -3.04
N LYS A 128 2.59 -18.06 -4.09
CA LYS A 128 3.51 -18.59 -5.11
C LYS A 128 4.29 -17.48 -5.81
N ILE A 129 3.60 -16.39 -6.18
CA ILE A 129 4.21 -15.23 -6.84
C ILE A 129 5.21 -14.54 -5.89
N LEU A 130 4.80 -14.29 -4.64
CA LEU A 130 5.68 -13.65 -3.66
C LEU A 130 6.89 -14.52 -3.34
N ARG A 131 6.71 -15.83 -3.18
CA ARG A 131 7.82 -16.77 -2.99
C ARG A 131 8.83 -16.66 -4.12
N GLN A 132 8.38 -16.73 -5.37
CA GLN A 132 9.26 -16.59 -6.52
C GLN A 132 9.98 -15.23 -6.53
N LYS A 133 9.29 -14.13 -6.19
CA LYS A 133 9.92 -12.81 -6.05
C LYS A 133 11.02 -12.81 -4.99
N LEU A 134 10.78 -13.41 -3.82
CA LEU A 134 11.75 -13.48 -2.73
C LEU A 134 12.97 -14.34 -3.09
N GLU A 135 12.76 -15.44 -3.82
CA GLU A 135 13.83 -16.29 -4.32
C GLU A 135 14.68 -15.58 -5.39
N ASN A 136 14.03 -14.94 -6.36
CA ASN A 136 14.69 -14.20 -7.45
C ASN A 136 15.48 -12.96 -6.94
N GLN A 137 15.20 -12.46 -5.74
CA GLN A 137 16.00 -11.38 -5.14
C GLN A 137 17.48 -11.75 -4.94
N ARG A 138 17.83 -13.05 -4.96
CA ARG A 138 19.21 -13.53 -4.89
C ARG A 138 19.98 -13.34 -6.21
N ASP A 139 19.26 -13.18 -7.32
CA ASP A 139 19.85 -13.04 -8.64
C ASP A 139 20.47 -11.66 -8.85
N ASP A 140 19.90 -10.61 -8.22
CA ASP A 140 20.57 -9.31 -8.11
C ASP A 140 21.61 -9.35 -6.98
N LYS A 141 22.83 -9.78 -7.34
CA LYS A 141 23.95 -9.94 -6.39
C LYS A 141 24.27 -8.66 -5.62
N LYS A 142 24.12 -7.48 -6.25
CA LYS A 142 24.42 -6.19 -5.61
C LYS A 142 23.35 -5.82 -4.59
N ALA A 143 22.07 -5.94 -4.94
CA ALA A 143 20.97 -5.70 -4.00
C ALA A 143 20.99 -6.74 -2.87
N PHE A 144 21.27 -8.02 -3.19
CA PHE A 144 21.39 -9.09 -2.21
C PHE A 144 22.53 -8.82 -1.21
N ALA A 145 23.73 -8.48 -1.68
CA ALA A 145 24.88 -8.20 -0.82
C ALA A 145 24.62 -7.01 0.11
N ARG A 146 23.99 -5.92 -0.40
CA ARG A 146 23.61 -4.76 0.40
C ARG A 146 22.58 -5.10 1.47
N ARG A 147 21.58 -5.93 1.14
CA ARG A 147 20.60 -6.40 2.11
C ARG A 147 21.24 -7.25 3.20
N ARG A 148 22.08 -8.23 2.83
CA ARG A 148 22.80 -9.07 3.79
C ARG A 148 23.71 -8.28 4.70
N ALA A 149 24.42 -7.28 4.16
CA ALA A 149 25.23 -6.38 4.97
C ALA A 149 24.40 -5.63 6.01
N LEU A 150 23.21 -5.12 5.62
CA LEU A 150 22.30 -4.45 6.54
C LEU A 150 21.75 -5.40 7.61
N GLU A 151 21.34 -6.61 7.22
CA GLU A 151 20.84 -7.63 8.15
C GLU A 151 21.88 -7.97 9.23
N GLU A 152 23.14 -8.15 8.83
CA GLU A 152 24.22 -8.49 9.78
C GLU A 152 24.64 -7.30 10.64
N THR A 153 24.78 -6.11 10.07
CA THR A 153 25.24 -4.93 10.82
C THR A 153 24.18 -4.37 11.76
N ALA A 154 22.89 -4.52 11.42
CA ALA A 154 21.77 -4.04 12.22
C ALA A 154 21.09 -5.15 13.03
N LYS A 155 21.73 -6.29 13.21
CA LYS A 155 21.20 -7.47 13.91
C LYS A 155 20.61 -7.11 15.28
N GLY A 156 19.42 -7.63 15.56
CA GLY A 156 18.68 -7.32 16.79
C GLY A 156 17.85 -6.02 16.73
N THR A 157 17.85 -5.31 15.61
CA THR A 157 17.01 -4.13 15.40
C THR A 157 16.01 -4.33 14.26
N ALA A 158 14.98 -3.48 14.19
CA ALA A 158 14.01 -3.50 13.09
C ALA A 158 14.65 -3.27 11.71
N LEU A 159 15.84 -2.66 11.65
CA LEU A 159 16.58 -2.43 10.41
C LEU A 159 17.06 -3.74 9.76
N ALA A 160 17.27 -4.79 10.55
CA ALA A 160 17.69 -6.09 10.04
C ALA A 160 16.51 -6.88 9.43
N ILE A 161 15.25 -6.52 9.71
CA ILE A 161 14.08 -7.24 9.22
C ILE A 161 13.85 -6.91 7.73
N SER A 162 13.59 -7.95 6.92
CA SER A 162 13.21 -7.74 5.50
C SER A 162 11.86 -7.05 5.40
N GLY A 163 11.76 -5.99 4.62
CA GLY A 163 10.48 -5.34 4.32
C GLY A 163 9.60 -6.14 3.35
N ASP A 164 10.20 -7.04 2.59
CA ASP A 164 9.50 -7.90 1.62
C ASP A 164 9.01 -9.22 2.25
N GLY A 165 9.33 -9.44 3.54
CA GLY A 165 8.98 -10.66 4.25
C GLY A 165 9.97 -11.81 3.98
N TYR A 166 9.51 -13.03 4.23
CA TYR A 166 10.30 -14.25 4.21
C TYR A 166 9.49 -15.39 3.61
N ALA A 167 10.13 -16.22 2.78
CA ALA A 167 9.46 -17.30 2.05
C ALA A 167 8.94 -18.42 3.01
N GLU A 168 9.68 -18.67 4.09
CA GLU A 168 9.31 -19.66 5.10
C GLU A 168 8.00 -19.36 5.83
N ASP A 169 7.64 -18.08 5.98
CA ASP A 169 6.44 -17.68 6.70
C ASP A 169 5.15 -17.89 5.87
N LEU A 170 5.28 -17.98 4.55
CA LEU A 170 4.13 -17.99 3.64
C LEU A 170 3.18 -19.18 3.87
N GLU A 171 3.70 -20.33 4.32
CA GLU A 171 2.89 -21.53 4.54
C GLU A 171 1.86 -21.34 5.66
N GLU A 172 2.19 -20.54 6.67
CA GLU A 172 1.35 -20.35 7.85
C GLU A 172 0.25 -19.30 7.64
N ILE A 173 0.26 -18.56 6.51
CA ILE A 173 -0.68 -17.47 6.27
C ILE A 173 -1.86 -17.98 5.45
N GLY A 174 -3.04 -18.19 6.04
CA GLY A 174 -4.30 -18.48 5.35
C GLY A 174 -5.11 -17.22 5.04
N ALA A 175 -6.15 -17.36 4.22
CA ALA A 175 -7.01 -16.25 3.80
C ALA A 175 -7.71 -15.57 4.99
N GLU A 176 -8.22 -16.35 5.93
CA GLU A 176 -8.90 -15.82 7.11
C GLU A 176 -7.94 -15.01 8.01
N GLY A 177 -6.75 -15.56 8.26
CA GLY A 177 -5.71 -14.88 9.06
C GLY A 177 -5.20 -13.62 8.40
N LEU A 178 -5.08 -13.61 7.06
CA LEU A 178 -4.69 -12.43 6.28
C LEU A 178 -5.79 -11.35 6.31
N LEU A 179 -7.06 -11.74 6.24
CA LEU A 179 -8.20 -10.83 6.33
C LEU A 179 -8.31 -10.21 7.73
N ALA A 180 -8.13 -11.01 8.79
CA ALA A 180 -8.09 -10.51 10.16
C ALA A 180 -6.97 -9.48 10.36
N PHE A 181 -5.77 -9.79 9.86
CA PHE A 181 -4.64 -8.85 9.86
C PHE A 181 -4.96 -7.56 9.08
N TYR A 182 -5.64 -7.65 7.95
CA TYR A 182 -6.03 -6.49 7.16
C TYR A 182 -7.01 -5.58 7.90
N ARG A 183 -8.01 -6.15 8.57
CA ARG A 183 -8.96 -5.39 9.39
C ARG A 183 -8.25 -4.66 10.53
N GLU A 184 -7.38 -5.35 11.26
CA GLU A 184 -6.55 -4.75 12.31
C GLU A 184 -5.67 -3.61 11.77
N LEU A 185 -5.07 -3.80 10.58
CA LEU A 185 -4.25 -2.78 9.93
C LEU A 185 -5.06 -1.52 9.65
N LEU A 186 -6.25 -1.66 9.06
CA LEU A 186 -7.11 -0.52 8.75
C LEU A 186 -7.60 0.20 10.01
N GLU A 187 -7.76 -0.50 11.13
CA GLU A 187 -8.17 0.08 12.41
C GLU A 187 -7.03 0.74 13.18
N THR A 188 -5.79 0.28 13.01
CA THR A 188 -4.67 0.69 13.89
C THR A 188 -3.57 1.48 13.21
N ALA A 189 -3.40 1.33 11.90
CA ALA A 189 -2.32 2.00 11.16
C ALA A 189 -2.52 3.53 11.15
N ARG A 190 -1.41 4.25 11.20
CA ARG A 190 -1.40 5.68 10.86
C ARG A 190 -1.49 5.82 9.35
N VAL A 191 -2.41 6.64 8.90
CA VAL A 191 -2.64 6.87 7.47
C VAL A 191 -2.18 8.26 7.07
N GLN A 192 -1.38 8.33 6.03
CA GLN A 192 -1.02 9.59 5.39
C GLN A 192 -1.53 9.56 3.95
N VAL A 193 -2.30 10.56 3.59
CA VAL A 193 -2.81 10.76 2.25
C VAL A 193 -2.03 11.90 1.62
N PHE A 194 -1.44 11.65 0.47
CA PHE A 194 -0.81 12.67 -0.35
C PHE A 194 -1.61 12.82 -1.63
N PHE A 195 -2.01 14.04 -1.93
CA PHE A 195 -2.67 14.37 -3.18
C PHE A 195 -1.92 15.48 -3.91
N CYS A 196 -1.56 15.20 -5.15
CA CYS A 196 -0.99 16.19 -6.06
C CYS A 196 -1.99 16.47 -7.19
N GLY A 197 -2.56 17.65 -7.19
CA GLY A 197 -3.61 18.07 -8.11
C GLY A 197 -4.26 19.36 -7.65
N GLU A 198 -5.43 19.67 -8.20
CA GLU A 198 -6.26 20.77 -7.71
C GLU A 198 -6.91 20.37 -6.37
N LYS A 199 -6.82 21.25 -5.37
CA LYS A 199 -7.35 20.98 -4.03
C LYS A 199 -8.87 20.81 -4.10
N ASP A 200 -9.35 19.67 -3.61
CA ASP A 200 -10.76 19.32 -3.54
C ASP A 200 -11.13 18.91 -2.12
N GLU A 201 -12.20 19.49 -1.58
CA GLU A 201 -12.69 19.18 -0.24
C GLU A 201 -13.26 17.76 -0.13
N ALA A 202 -13.66 17.13 -1.24
CA ALA A 202 -14.11 15.75 -1.28
C ALA A 202 -13.06 14.79 -0.69
N LEU A 203 -11.75 15.10 -0.86
CA LEU A 203 -10.66 14.32 -0.28
C LEU A 203 -10.67 14.30 1.26
N LEU A 204 -11.27 15.29 1.89
CA LEU A 204 -11.39 15.33 3.36
C LEU A 204 -12.31 14.24 3.90
N SER A 205 -13.21 13.69 3.05
CA SER A 205 -14.06 12.56 3.40
C SER A 205 -13.25 11.30 3.75
N LEU A 206 -12.01 11.18 3.24
CA LEU A 206 -11.12 10.07 3.60
C LEU A 206 -10.81 9.99 5.10
N ARG A 207 -10.88 11.12 5.84
CA ARG A 207 -10.68 11.10 7.30
C ARG A 207 -11.76 10.30 8.04
N GLN A 208 -12.94 10.16 7.43
CA GLN A 208 -14.06 9.43 8.04
C GLN A 208 -13.89 7.90 7.87
N ASN A 209 -13.01 7.47 6.96
CA ASN A 209 -12.77 6.07 6.66
C ASN A 209 -11.65 5.47 7.54
N PHE A 210 -10.89 6.32 8.23
CA PHE A 210 -9.76 6.00 9.09
C PHE A 210 -9.87 6.76 10.42
#